data_d3eae89456abb56004ff075bfd7aac16
#
_entry.id   d3eae89456abb56004ff075bfd7aac16
#
_cell.length_a   1.000
_cell.length_b   1.000
_cell.length_c   1.000
_cell.angle_alpha   90.00
_cell.angle_beta   90.00
_cell.angle_gamma   90.00
#
_symmetry.space_group_name_H-M   'P 1'
#
loop_
_entity.id
_entity.type
_entity.pdbx_description
1 polymer ?
#
loop_
_entity_poly.entity_id
_entity_poly.type
_entity_poly.pdbx_seq_one_letter_code
_entity_poly.pdbx_strand_id
1 'polypeptide(L)'
;LFLQRIRLNLRNLFAKKIVVPTNFKSFEYTNPKYHHLLASYLLSNTDDDINYSKKIFGKETDDLVTSKDIFSENDFQSHNKFIPAYFNKGDVKVPYEVSRLQFLQKLDLLSILNKEKNLHENVDVNKFPLIYWNSPMDVAIRNINLIFHRNFLENNDLDSKILGNNKDLIDTFISQHYQYITENLENDGNVIGNHYLIELCSIILTLATYKFDGYEDDTTYYLNELDKELNRQFYKDGTNFEGSSHYSAFVTEALIIFKLSLDEIEPDSSLIELIEKLVFSNRRLLNLLMVNGELSQIGDNDSGRLFYFYHDEDDPLKMDWLINLIDHFFNFENKNSIEVPLSLI
;
A
#
# COMPACT_ATOMS: atom_id res chain seq x y z
N LEU A 1 7.51 35.99 -1.50
CA LEU A 1 6.30 35.75 -0.69
C LEU A 1 5.01 36.17 -1.42
N PHE A 2 4.91 37.40 -1.97
CA PHE A 2 3.71 37.89 -2.67
C PHE A 2 3.40 37.09 -3.96
N LEU A 3 4.39 36.85 -4.82
CA LEU A 3 4.25 36.03 -6.03
C LEU A 3 3.98 34.53 -5.72
N GLN A 4 4.53 34.01 -4.64
CA GLN A 4 4.20 32.66 -4.18
C GLN A 4 2.75 32.55 -3.68
N ARG A 5 2.24 33.58 -2.96
CA ARG A 5 0.82 33.63 -2.56
C ARG A 5 -0.11 33.74 -3.76
N ILE A 6 0.23 34.52 -4.79
CA ILE A 6 -0.56 34.64 -6.02
C ILE A 6 -0.57 33.28 -6.76
N ARG A 7 0.59 32.60 -6.91
CA ARG A 7 0.67 31.27 -7.51
C ARG A 7 -0.17 30.23 -6.76
N LEU A 8 -0.11 30.24 -5.43
CA LEU A 8 -0.93 29.37 -4.57
C LEU A 8 -2.43 29.66 -4.73
N ASN A 9 -2.83 30.92 -4.72
CA ASN A 9 -4.24 31.28 -4.90
C ASN A 9 -4.77 30.92 -6.30
N LEU A 10 -3.95 31.10 -7.36
CA LEU A 10 -4.31 30.68 -8.71
C LEU A 10 -4.40 29.15 -8.82
N ARG A 11 -3.46 28.40 -8.24
CA ARG A 11 -3.53 26.93 -8.18
C ARG A 11 -4.82 26.45 -7.50
N ASN A 12 -5.22 27.06 -6.38
CA ASN A 12 -6.45 26.70 -5.67
C ASN A 12 -7.72 27.03 -6.46
N LEU A 13 -7.72 28.12 -7.22
CA LEU A 13 -8.85 28.46 -8.11
C LEU A 13 -9.05 27.44 -9.23
N PHE A 14 -7.95 26.84 -9.73
CA PHE A 14 -7.96 25.86 -10.82
C PHE A 14 -7.75 24.41 -10.34
N ALA A 15 -7.67 24.19 -9.02
CA ALA A 15 -7.51 22.83 -8.49
C ALA A 15 -8.67 21.93 -8.95
N LYS A 16 -8.33 20.74 -9.45
CA LYS A 16 -9.31 19.74 -9.85
C LYS A 16 -10.20 19.39 -8.65
N LYS A 17 -11.50 19.29 -8.89
CA LYS A 17 -12.43 18.85 -7.86
C LYS A 17 -12.26 17.35 -7.63
N ILE A 18 -12.31 16.93 -6.37
CA ILE A 18 -12.35 15.51 -6.02
C ILE A 18 -13.73 14.97 -6.42
N VAL A 19 -13.75 13.95 -7.27
CA VAL A 19 -14.95 13.27 -7.73
C VAL A 19 -14.82 11.79 -7.40
N VAL A 20 -15.66 11.31 -6.49
CA VAL A 20 -15.72 9.88 -6.16
C VAL A 20 -16.63 9.19 -7.17
N PRO A 21 -16.20 8.10 -7.84
CA PRO A 21 -17.03 7.39 -8.80
C PRO A 21 -18.33 6.88 -8.18
N THR A 22 -19.44 7.07 -8.89
CA THR A 22 -20.77 6.58 -8.51
C THR A 22 -21.27 5.44 -9.40
N ASN A 23 -20.67 5.29 -10.59
CA ASN A 23 -20.91 4.19 -11.50
C ASN A 23 -19.59 3.47 -11.71
N PHE A 24 -19.48 2.23 -11.31
CA PHE A 24 -18.27 1.41 -11.38
C PHE A 24 -18.62 -0.01 -11.84
N LYS A 25 -17.59 -0.74 -12.32
CA LYS A 25 -17.74 -2.10 -12.84
C LYS A 25 -18.19 -3.06 -11.75
N SER A 26 -18.97 -4.07 -12.09
CA SER A 26 -19.24 -5.19 -11.19
C SER A 26 -18.03 -6.13 -11.19
N PHE A 27 -17.53 -6.46 -10.01
CA PHE A 27 -16.39 -7.32 -9.79
C PHE A 27 -16.82 -8.71 -9.34
N GLU A 28 -16.20 -9.76 -9.91
CA GLU A 28 -16.33 -11.14 -9.49
C GLU A 28 -15.05 -11.58 -8.78
N TYR A 29 -15.18 -11.97 -7.52
CA TYR A 29 -14.08 -12.41 -6.67
C TYR A 29 -13.59 -13.80 -7.08
N THR A 30 -12.26 -13.99 -7.25
CA THR A 30 -11.67 -15.23 -7.78
C THR A 30 -11.04 -16.15 -6.73
N ASN A 31 -10.94 -15.71 -5.47
CA ASN A 31 -10.28 -16.42 -4.38
C ASN A 31 -8.83 -16.84 -4.71
N PRO A 32 -7.90 -15.90 -4.90
CA PRO A 32 -6.55 -16.18 -5.37
C PRO A 32 -5.70 -16.94 -4.35
N LYS A 33 -4.77 -17.78 -4.84
CA LYS A 33 -3.94 -18.66 -4.00
C LYS A 33 -2.92 -17.93 -3.13
N TYR A 34 -2.43 -16.76 -3.56
CA TYR A 34 -1.41 -16.01 -2.81
C TYR A 34 -1.84 -15.68 -1.37
N HIS A 35 -3.14 -15.65 -1.10
CA HIS A 35 -3.66 -15.45 0.25
C HIS A 35 -3.26 -16.50 1.23
N HIS A 36 -3.40 -17.77 0.83
CA HIS A 36 -3.04 -18.88 1.69
C HIS A 36 -1.55 -18.83 2.02
N LEU A 37 -0.73 -18.38 1.06
CA LEU A 37 0.72 -18.25 1.26
C LEU A 37 1.04 -17.16 2.27
N LEU A 38 0.45 -15.97 2.12
CA LEU A 38 0.68 -14.86 3.04
C LEU A 38 0.12 -15.14 4.45
N ALA A 39 -1.12 -15.63 4.55
CA ALA A 39 -1.73 -15.98 5.82
C ALA A 39 -0.95 -17.07 6.55
N SER A 40 -0.51 -18.11 5.85
CA SER A 40 0.29 -19.20 6.40
C SER A 40 1.64 -18.72 6.96
N TYR A 41 2.31 -17.83 6.22
CA TYR A 41 3.55 -17.21 6.68
C TYR A 41 3.35 -16.40 7.95
N LEU A 42 2.33 -15.54 7.98
CA LEU A 42 2.02 -14.69 9.12
C LEU A 42 1.74 -15.50 10.38
N LEU A 43 0.89 -16.53 10.28
CA LEU A 43 0.56 -17.40 11.41
C LEU A 43 1.75 -18.18 11.95
N SER A 44 2.72 -18.54 11.11
CA SER A 44 3.90 -19.30 11.51
C SER A 44 5.01 -18.44 12.11
N ASN A 45 4.97 -17.11 11.90
CA ASN A 45 6.06 -16.19 12.29
C ASN A 45 5.61 -15.07 13.24
N THR A 46 4.39 -15.17 13.78
CA THR A 46 3.86 -14.17 14.70
C THR A 46 3.79 -14.75 16.10
N ASP A 47 4.35 -14.04 17.08
CA ASP A 47 4.25 -14.40 18.48
C ASP A 47 2.82 -14.24 19.00
N ASP A 48 2.39 -15.12 19.92
CA ASP A 48 1.04 -15.13 20.50
C ASP A 48 0.70 -13.87 21.33
N ASP A 49 1.69 -13.02 21.63
CA ASP A 49 1.58 -11.84 22.50
C ASP A 49 1.46 -10.51 21.72
N ILE A 50 0.84 -10.51 20.53
CA ILE A 50 0.58 -9.24 19.81
C ILE A 50 -0.38 -8.40 20.62
N ASN A 51 0.10 -7.26 21.10
CA ASN A 51 -0.73 -6.26 21.76
C ASN A 51 -1.20 -5.21 20.74
N TYR A 52 -2.52 -5.09 20.56
CA TYR A 52 -3.09 -4.05 19.71
C TYR A 52 -3.39 -2.81 20.55
N SER A 53 -2.72 -1.72 20.23
CA SER A 53 -3.14 -0.40 20.72
C SER A 53 -3.69 0.42 19.55
N LYS A 54 -4.82 1.09 19.78
CA LYS A 54 -5.39 2.04 18.80
C LYS A 54 -4.53 3.30 18.79
N LYS A 55 -3.40 3.24 18.13
CA LYS A 55 -2.50 4.39 17.99
C LYS A 55 -2.41 4.81 16.54
N ILE A 56 -2.45 6.11 16.31
CA ILE A 56 -2.10 6.75 15.05
C ILE A 56 -0.91 7.66 15.35
N PHE A 57 0.24 7.42 14.72
CA PHE A 57 1.49 8.12 15.00
C PHE A 57 1.87 8.11 16.51
N GLY A 58 1.69 6.96 17.18
CA GLY A 58 1.97 6.82 18.61
C GLY A 58 0.97 7.49 19.55
N LYS A 59 -0.08 8.15 19.03
CA LYS A 59 -1.14 8.79 19.81
C LYS A 59 -2.38 7.90 19.87
N GLU A 60 -2.84 7.57 21.07
CA GLU A 60 -4.10 6.84 21.26
C GLU A 60 -5.29 7.64 20.68
N THR A 61 -6.19 6.97 19.98
CA THR A 61 -7.40 7.58 19.41
C THR A 61 -8.55 6.59 19.47
N ASP A 62 -9.73 7.09 19.82
CA ASP A 62 -11.00 6.34 19.73
C ASP A 62 -11.62 6.44 18.33
N ASP A 63 -11.20 7.42 17.53
CA ASP A 63 -11.71 7.66 16.18
C ASP A 63 -10.84 6.98 15.14
N LEU A 64 -11.31 5.89 14.54
CA LEU A 64 -10.68 5.21 13.41
C LEU A 64 -10.91 5.90 12.06
N VAL A 65 -11.79 6.90 12.01
CA VAL A 65 -12.09 7.71 10.83
C VAL A 65 -12.08 9.17 11.24
N THR A 66 -11.12 9.95 10.76
CA THR A 66 -11.03 11.37 11.08
C THR A 66 -10.55 12.19 9.90
N SER A 67 -11.18 13.33 9.68
CA SER A 67 -10.71 14.36 8.73
C SER A 67 -9.72 15.34 9.38
N LYS A 68 -9.37 15.14 10.65
CA LYS A 68 -8.56 16.06 11.44
C LYS A 68 -7.09 15.67 11.44
N ASP A 69 -6.23 16.68 11.45
CA ASP A 69 -4.88 16.54 11.96
C ASP A 69 -4.93 16.49 13.49
N ILE A 70 -4.67 15.31 14.04
CA ILE A 70 -4.74 15.06 15.49
C ILE A 70 -3.67 15.81 16.31
N PHE A 71 -2.67 16.40 15.65
CA PHE A 71 -1.62 17.19 16.30
C PHE A 71 -1.91 18.69 16.33
N SER A 72 -2.68 19.22 15.35
CA SER A 72 -2.96 20.64 15.21
C SER A 72 -4.44 21.02 15.30
N GLU A 73 -5.33 20.05 15.50
CA GLU A 73 -6.79 20.21 15.55
C GLU A 73 -7.44 20.80 14.28
N ASN A 74 -6.67 20.88 13.17
CA ASN A 74 -7.24 21.32 11.90
C ASN A 74 -8.13 20.26 11.30
N ASP A 75 -9.29 20.68 10.79
CA ASP A 75 -10.29 19.78 10.19
C ASP A 75 -10.37 20.04 8.69
N PHE A 76 -10.18 18.97 7.90
CA PHE A 76 -10.22 18.98 6.45
C PHE A 76 -11.57 18.50 5.89
N GLN A 77 -12.60 18.31 6.71
CA GLN A 77 -13.90 17.76 6.30
C GLN A 77 -14.56 18.52 5.15
N SER A 78 -14.40 19.85 5.09
CA SER A 78 -14.98 20.70 4.05
C SER A 78 -14.22 20.71 2.73
N HIS A 79 -13.06 20.08 2.65
CA HIS A 79 -12.24 20.09 1.45
C HIS A 79 -12.77 19.14 0.38
N ASN A 80 -13.03 19.68 -0.80
CA ASN A 80 -13.55 18.95 -1.97
C ASN A 80 -12.71 19.13 -3.23
N LYS A 81 -11.49 19.64 -3.10
CA LYS A 81 -10.53 19.83 -4.20
C LYS A 81 -9.20 19.23 -3.82
N PHE A 82 -8.43 18.81 -4.81
CA PHE A 82 -7.05 18.38 -4.59
C PHE A 82 -6.24 19.50 -3.93
N ILE A 83 -5.62 19.19 -2.79
CA ILE A 83 -4.76 20.12 -2.03
C ILE A 83 -3.37 19.51 -1.87
N PRO A 84 -2.30 20.32 -1.98
CA PRO A 84 -0.96 19.86 -1.67
C PRO A 84 -0.80 19.51 -0.18
N ALA A 85 0.01 18.50 0.13
CA ALA A 85 0.23 18.01 1.49
C ALA A 85 0.69 19.09 2.50
N TYR A 86 1.39 20.11 2.06
CA TYR A 86 1.95 21.20 2.91
C TYR A 86 1.03 22.43 3.04
N PHE A 87 -0.28 22.26 2.93
CA PHE A 87 -1.20 23.40 2.89
C PHE A 87 -1.58 23.94 4.28
N ASN A 88 -0.84 24.90 4.73
CA ASN A 88 -1.13 26.10 5.56
C ASN A 88 -1.57 26.00 7.02
N LYS A 89 -2.19 24.96 7.58
CA LYS A 89 -2.67 25.02 8.97
C LYS A 89 -2.64 23.69 9.72
N GLY A 90 -2.17 22.65 9.10
CA GLY A 90 -2.07 21.32 9.67
C GLY A 90 -1.46 20.37 8.66
N ASP A 91 -1.12 19.18 9.09
CA ASP A 91 -0.58 18.17 8.20
C ASP A 91 -1.71 17.29 7.64
N VAL A 92 -2.02 17.46 6.36
CA VAL A 92 -3.01 16.66 5.66
C VAL A 92 -2.60 15.18 5.52
N LYS A 93 -1.32 14.86 5.71
CA LYS A 93 -0.85 13.48 5.71
C LYS A 93 -1.45 12.67 6.87
N VAL A 94 -1.78 13.31 7.99
CA VAL A 94 -2.42 12.62 9.13
C VAL A 94 -3.74 11.96 8.73
N PRO A 95 -4.76 12.68 8.18
CA PRO A 95 -5.96 12.02 7.68
C PRO A 95 -5.69 11.05 6.50
N TYR A 96 -4.62 11.26 5.70
CA TYR A 96 -4.25 10.28 4.67
C TYR A 96 -3.80 8.95 5.28
N GLU A 97 -2.89 8.98 6.26
CA GLU A 97 -2.44 7.78 6.97
C GLU A 97 -3.62 6.99 7.58
N VAL A 98 -4.53 7.70 8.26
CA VAL A 98 -5.75 7.10 8.80
C VAL A 98 -6.58 6.44 7.69
N SER A 99 -6.67 7.11 6.54
CA SER A 99 -7.46 6.65 5.39
C SER A 99 -6.96 5.35 4.75
N ARG A 100 -5.71 4.99 4.97
CA ARG A 100 -5.08 3.77 4.41
C ARG A 100 -5.69 2.48 4.95
N LEU A 101 -6.38 2.53 6.10
CA LEU A 101 -6.98 1.37 6.78
C LEU A 101 -5.96 0.26 7.11
N GLN A 102 -4.69 0.59 7.31
CA GLN A 102 -3.63 -0.38 7.56
C GLN A 102 -3.82 -1.16 8.86
N PHE A 103 -4.53 -0.58 9.83
CA PHE A 103 -4.90 -1.24 11.08
C PHE A 103 -5.73 -2.53 10.87
N LEU A 104 -6.40 -2.69 9.71
CA LEU A 104 -7.14 -3.91 9.38
C LEU A 104 -6.24 -5.13 9.38
N GLN A 105 -5.02 -5.03 8.88
CA GLN A 105 -4.07 -6.13 8.84
C GLN A 105 -3.77 -6.67 10.24
N LYS A 106 -3.57 -5.78 11.24
CA LYS A 106 -3.36 -6.18 12.63
C LYS A 106 -4.62 -6.80 13.24
N LEU A 107 -5.79 -6.22 12.99
CA LEU A 107 -7.05 -6.74 13.50
C LEU A 107 -7.36 -8.13 12.93
N ASP A 108 -7.12 -8.34 11.65
CA ASP A 108 -7.28 -9.62 10.99
C ASP A 108 -6.40 -10.69 11.62
N LEU A 109 -5.11 -10.37 11.82
CA LEU A 109 -4.16 -11.28 12.45
C LEU A 109 -4.56 -11.62 13.89
N LEU A 110 -4.93 -10.62 14.70
CA LEU A 110 -5.41 -10.84 16.07
C LEU A 110 -6.68 -11.67 16.13
N SER A 111 -7.60 -11.51 15.17
CA SER A 111 -8.82 -12.30 15.09
C SER A 111 -8.53 -13.79 14.90
N ILE A 112 -7.47 -14.14 14.19
CA ILE A 112 -7.02 -15.54 14.06
C ILE A 112 -6.40 -16.03 15.38
N LEU A 113 -5.42 -15.29 15.91
CA LEU A 113 -4.62 -15.70 17.06
C LEU A 113 -5.47 -15.83 18.33
N ASN A 114 -6.29 -14.85 18.61
CA ASN A 114 -7.14 -14.81 19.81
C ASN A 114 -8.48 -15.53 19.66
N LYS A 115 -8.80 -16.02 18.45
CA LYS A 115 -10.11 -16.62 18.13
C LYS A 115 -11.29 -15.70 18.49
N GLU A 116 -11.07 -14.42 18.58
CA GLU A 116 -12.09 -13.41 18.85
C GLU A 116 -12.67 -12.90 17.53
N LYS A 117 -13.88 -13.36 17.20
CA LYS A 117 -14.59 -12.99 15.95
C LYS A 117 -15.05 -11.53 15.89
N ASN A 118 -14.79 -10.70 16.90
CA ASN A 118 -15.44 -9.39 17.09
C ASN A 118 -14.47 -8.20 17.24
N LEU A 119 -13.20 -8.33 16.85
CA LEU A 119 -12.21 -7.24 17.00
C LEU A 119 -12.43 -6.08 16.02
N HIS A 120 -13.18 -6.30 14.93
CA HIS A 120 -13.45 -5.27 13.93
C HIS A 120 -14.46 -4.26 14.43
N GLU A 121 -14.06 -3.03 14.59
CA GLU A 121 -14.95 -1.93 14.91
C GLU A 121 -15.77 -1.53 13.68
N ASN A 122 -16.95 -0.93 13.90
CA ASN A 122 -17.79 -0.42 12.82
C ASN A 122 -17.11 0.78 12.15
N VAL A 123 -16.36 0.54 11.08
CA VAL A 123 -15.88 1.58 10.19
C VAL A 123 -16.92 1.79 9.10
N ASP A 124 -17.64 2.91 9.15
CA ASP A 124 -18.63 3.25 8.14
C ASP A 124 -17.96 4.01 6.99
N VAL A 125 -17.64 3.29 5.93
CA VAL A 125 -17.00 3.86 4.73
C VAL A 125 -17.85 4.91 4.02
N ASN A 126 -19.19 4.91 4.23
CA ASN A 126 -20.07 5.94 3.68
C ASN A 126 -19.83 7.31 4.34
N LYS A 127 -19.18 7.31 5.50
CA LYS A 127 -18.79 8.53 6.21
C LYS A 127 -17.38 9.01 5.88
N PHE A 128 -16.68 8.38 4.95
CA PHE A 128 -15.35 8.82 4.58
C PHE A 128 -15.39 10.24 4.04
N PRO A 129 -14.62 11.17 4.64
CA PRO A 129 -14.55 12.54 4.16
C PRO A 129 -13.85 12.59 2.79
N LEU A 130 -14.20 13.58 1.96
CA LEU A 130 -13.59 13.73 0.64
C LEU A 130 -12.08 13.87 0.66
N ILE A 131 -11.51 14.33 1.77
CA ILE A 131 -10.04 14.41 1.95
C ILE A 131 -9.37 13.04 1.79
N TYR A 132 -10.03 11.92 2.09
CA TYR A 132 -9.52 10.57 1.91
C TYR A 132 -9.34 10.15 0.45
N TRP A 133 -9.87 10.96 -0.48
CA TRP A 133 -9.76 10.77 -1.93
C TRP A 133 -8.81 11.80 -2.58
N ASN A 134 -8.08 12.57 -1.76
CA ASN A 134 -7.20 13.62 -2.29
C ASN A 134 -5.89 13.09 -2.86
N SER A 135 -5.35 12.00 -2.33
CA SER A 135 -4.12 11.36 -2.79
C SER A 135 -4.43 10.00 -3.42
N PRO A 136 -4.27 9.82 -4.73
CA PRO A 136 -4.49 8.54 -5.40
C PRO A 136 -3.63 7.42 -4.83
N MET A 137 -2.37 7.68 -4.44
CA MET A 137 -1.53 6.70 -3.77
C MET A 137 -2.13 6.22 -2.44
N ASP A 138 -2.68 7.12 -1.61
CA ASP A 138 -3.30 6.73 -0.33
C ASP A 138 -4.60 5.94 -0.57
N VAL A 139 -5.35 6.26 -1.64
CA VAL A 139 -6.49 5.45 -2.09
C VAL A 139 -6.02 4.06 -2.55
N ALA A 140 -4.88 3.97 -3.23
CA ALA A 140 -4.28 2.71 -3.66
C ALA A 140 -3.85 1.84 -2.47
N ILE A 141 -3.18 2.43 -1.46
CA ILE A 141 -2.82 1.72 -0.22
C ILE A 141 -4.07 1.22 0.51
N ARG A 142 -5.11 2.04 0.61
CA ARG A 142 -6.40 1.64 1.18
C ARG A 142 -7.01 0.46 0.43
N ASN A 143 -6.99 0.49 -0.90
CA ASN A 143 -7.50 -0.60 -1.73
C ASN A 143 -6.73 -1.91 -1.52
N ILE A 144 -5.41 -1.86 -1.40
CA ILE A 144 -4.57 -3.03 -1.05
C ILE A 144 -5.03 -3.62 0.30
N ASN A 145 -5.23 -2.78 1.32
CA ASN A 145 -5.68 -3.23 2.63
C ASN A 145 -7.10 -3.81 2.62
N LEU A 146 -8.00 -3.24 1.83
CA LEU A 146 -9.35 -3.78 1.64
C LEU A 146 -9.32 -5.15 0.96
N ILE A 147 -8.46 -5.34 -0.05
CA ILE A 147 -8.29 -6.63 -0.72
C ILE A 147 -7.73 -7.66 0.27
N PHE A 148 -6.70 -7.34 1.03
CA PHE A 148 -6.18 -8.24 2.07
C PHE A 148 -7.25 -8.60 3.08
N HIS A 149 -8.00 -7.64 3.58
CA HIS A 149 -9.11 -7.87 4.50
C HIS A 149 -10.21 -8.76 3.88
N ARG A 150 -10.65 -8.46 2.65
CA ARG A 150 -11.65 -9.25 1.93
C ARG A 150 -11.25 -10.72 1.82
N ASN A 151 -10.01 -10.94 1.49
CA ASN A 151 -9.42 -12.24 1.33
C ASN A 151 -9.29 -12.98 2.66
N PHE A 152 -8.91 -12.26 3.70
CA PHE A 152 -8.86 -12.77 5.06
C PHE A 152 -10.23 -13.28 5.52
N LEU A 153 -11.30 -12.52 5.29
CA LEU A 153 -12.67 -12.92 5.63
C LEU A 153 -13.11 -14.17 4.89
N GLU A 154 -12.75 -14.31 3.60
CA GLU A 154 -13.10 -15.49 2.82
C GLU A 154 -12.44 -16.76 3.35
N ASN A 155 -11.16 -16.69 3.64
CA ASN A 155 -10.37 -17.86 4.05
C ASN A 155 -10.65 -18.32 5.48
N ASN A 156 -11.22 -17.45 6.33
CA ASN A 156 -11.51 -17.77 7.72
C ASN A 156 -13.01 -17.93 8.02
N ASP A 157 -13.86 -17.90 6.99
CA ASP A 157 -15.33 -17.95 7.12
C ASP A 157 -15.84 -16.93 8.17
N LEU A 158 -15.32 -15.72 8.09
CA LEU A 158 -15.65 -14.63 9.01
C LEU A 158 -16.56 -13.61 8.33
N ASP A 159 -17.44 -13.04 9.16
CA ASP A 159 -18.21 -11.86 8.79
C ASP A 159 -17.46 -10.59 9.19
N SER A 160 -17.44 -9.59 8.32
CA SER A 160 -16.86 -8.29 8.62
C SER A 160 -17.89 -7.37 9.26
N LYS A 161 -17.56 -6.79 10.41
CA LYS A 161 -18.34 -5.64 10.96
C LYS A 161 -17.97 -4.31 10.30
N ILE A 162 -16.88 -4.29 9.57
CA ILE A 162 -16.52 -3.21 8.68
C ILE A 162 -17.48 -3.31 7.50
N LEU A 163 -18.16 -2.25 7.14
CA LEU A 163 -19.15 -2.25 6.06
C LEU A 163 -20.42 -3.09 6.33
N GLY A 164 -20.77 -3.35 7.58
CA GLY A 164 -22.05 -3.95 7.92
C GLY A 164 -22.21 -5.43 7.58
N ASN A 165 -21.16 -6.23 7.71
CA ASN A 165 -21.16 -7.68 7.49
C ASN A 165 -21.44 -8.13 6.04
N ASN A 166 -21.08 -7.31 5.04
CA ASN A 166 -21.40 -7.62 3.65
C ASN A 166 -20.14 -7.66 2.79
N LYS A 167 -19.68 -8.86 2.41
CA LYS A 167 -18.55 -9.07 1.50
C LYS A 167 -18.80 -8.39 0.13
N ASP A 168 -20.03 -8.41 -0.36
CA ASP A 168 -20.41 -7.75 -1.64
C ASP A 168 -20.23 -6.23 -1.56
N LEU A 169 -20.41 -5.66 -0.36
CA LEU A 169 -20.18 -4.22 -0.17
C LEU A 169 -18.69 -3.88 -0.18
N ILE A 170 -17.83 -4.77 0.35
CA ILE A 170 -16.38 -4.62 0.25
C ILE A 170 -15.96 -4.72 -1.22
N ASP A 171 -16.47 -5.70 -1.96
CA ASP A 171 -16.17 -5.90 -3.39
C ASP A 171 -16.63 -4.68 -4.21
N THR A 172 -17.79 -4.13 -3.89
CA THR A 172 -18.30 -2.87 -4.46
C THR A 172 -17.36 -1.69 -4.19
N PHE A 173 -16.87 -1.59 -2.96
CA PHE A 173 -15.99 -0.51 -2.56
C PHE A 173 -14.60 -0.62 -3.19
N ILE A 174 -14.06 -1.85 -3.30
CA ILE A 174 -12.83 -2.13 -4.05
C ILE A 174 -12.97 -1.72 -5.51
N SER A 175 -14.11 -2.05 -6.17
CA SER A 175 -14.38 -1.62 -7.53
C SER A 175 -14.40 -0.09 -7.69
N GLN A 176 -15.00 0.61 -6.73
CA GLN A 176 -15.00 2.08 -6.70
C GLN A 176 -13.58 2.65 -6.58
N HIS A 177 -12.73 2.05 -5.72
CA HIS A 177 -11.33 2.45 -5.56
C HIS A 177 -10.53 2.20 -6.84
N TYR A 178 -10.69 1.02 -7.44
CA TYR A 178 -10.03 0.68 -8.70
C TYR A 178 -10.33 1.74 -9.78
N GLN A 179 -11.61 2.07 -9.97
CA GLN A 179 -11.99 3.08 -10.94
C GLN A 179 -11.43 4.46 -10.59
N TYR A 180 -11.47 4.85 -9.31
CA TYR A 180 -10.90 6.13 -8.89
C TYR A 180 -9.41 6.21 -9.20
N ILE A 181 -8.64 5.17 -8.86
CA ILE A 181 -7.20 5.11 -9.10
C ILE A 181 -6.91 5.21 -10.59
N THR A 182 -7.57 4.41 -11.42
CA THR A 182 -7.36 4.39 -12.88
C THR A 182 -7.72 5.70 -13.57
N GLU A 183 -8.65 6.47 -13.03
CA GLU A 183 -9.03 7.80 -13.52
C GLU A 183 -8.14 8.95 -13.02
N ASN A 184 -7.30 8.71 -12.00
CA ASN A 184 -6.52 9.75 -11.33
C ASN A 184 -5.03 9.38 -11.14
N LEU A 185 -4.46 8.55 -12.01
CA LEU A 185 -3.07 8.11 -11.95
C LEU A 185 -2.07 9.28 -11.83
N GLU A 186 -1.09 9.14 -10.95
CA GLU A 186 0.01 10.10 -10.76
C GLU A 186 1.16 9.80 -11.75
N ASN A 187 0.81 9.59 -13.03
CA ASN A 187 1.72 9.19 -14.10
C ASN A 187 2.12 10.33 -15.05
N ASP A 188 1.81 11.57 -14.70
CA ASP A 188 2.15 12.77 -15.43
C ASP A 188 3.20 13.62 -14.69
N GLY A 189 3.89 14.46 -15.43
CA GLY A 189 4.88 15.37 -14.87
C GLY A 189 6.33 15.01 -15.17
N ASN A 190 7.26 15.78 -14.60
CA ASN A 190 8.70 15.65 -14.89
C ASN A 190 9.37 14.50 -14.12
N VAL A 191 8.78 14.11 -13.01
CA VAL A 191 9.26 13.00 -12.16
C VAL A 191 8.06 12.16 -11.76
N ILE A 192 8.08 10.90 -12.16
CA ILE A 192 7.08 9.91 -11.78
C ILE A 192 7.81 8.95 -10.85
N GLY A 193 7.36 8.85 -9.59
CA GLY A 193 8.05 8.15 -8.51
C GLY A 193 7.26 6.99 -7.93
N ASN A 194 7.52 6.71 -6.66
CA ASN A 194 6.88 5.61 -5.94
C ASN A 194 5.34 5.70 -5.93
N HIS A 195 4.73 6.89 -5.95
CA HIS A 195 3.27 7.04 -5.98
C HIS A 195 2.64 6.22 -7.10
N TYR A 196 3.10 6.44 -8.34
CA TYR A 196 2.56 5.69 -9.48
C TYR A 196 2.86 4.18 -9.40
N LEU A 197 4.02 3.80 -8.84
CA LEU A 197 4.34 2.38 -8.63
C LEU A 197 3.37 1.71 -7.64
N ILE A 198 2.99 2.41 -6.58
CA ILE A 198 2.01 1.92 -5.60
C ILE A 198 0.58 1.87 -6.19
N GLU A 199 0.22 2.83 -7.03
CA GLU A 199 -1.04 2.78 -7.78
C GLU A 199 -1.10 1.56 -8.70
N LEU A 200 -0.03 1.29 -9.46
CA LEU A 200 0.09 0.07 -10.26
C LEU A 200 0.03 -1.19 -9.39
N CYS A 201 0.64 -1.17 -8.20
CA CYS A 201 0.58 -2.28 -7.26
C CYS A 201 -0.87 -2.61 -6.86
N SER A 202 -1.64 -1.60 -6.50
CA SER A 202 -3.06 -1.74 -6.17
C SER A 202 -3.89 -2.26 -7.35
N ILE A 203 -3.65 -1.74 -8.56
CA ILE A 203 -4.35 -2.14 -9.78
C ILE A 203 -4.06 -3.62 -10.09
N ILE A 204 -2.79 -4.01 -10.13
CA ILE A 204 -2.39 -5.38 -10.47
C ILE A 204 -2.85 -6.37 -9.41
N LEU A 205 -2.82 -6.02 -8.13
CA LEU A 205 -3.41 -6.84 -7.06
C LEU A 205 -4.93 -7.00 -7.25
N THR A 206 -5.64 -5.95 -7.69
CA THR A 206 -7.06 -6.02 -8.01
C THR A 206 -7.31 -6.98 -9.18
N LEU A 207 -6.50 -6.89 -10.24
CA LEU A 207 -6.57 -7.80 -11.40
C LEU A 207 -6.28 -9.27 -11.00
N ALA A 208 -5.40 -9.50 -10.03
CA ALA A 208 -5.13 -10.85 -9.51
C ALA A 208 -6.30 -11.41 -8.67
N THR A 209 -7.15 -10.55 -8.15
CA THR A 209 -8.20 -10.92 -7.19
C THR A 209 -9.60 -10.96 -7.82
N TYR A 210 -9.84 -10.17 -8.87
CA TYR A 210 -11.17 -9.97 -9.44
C TYR A 210 -11.20 -10.11 -10.94
N LYS A 211 -12.33 -10.61 -11.47
CA LYS A 211 -12.68 -10.55 -12.89
C LYS A 211 -13.83 -9.56 -13.10
N PHE A 212 -13.81 -8.89 -14.23
CA PHE A 212 -14.82 -7.89 -14.61
C PHE A 212 -14.81 -7.62 -16.12
N ASP A 213 -15.79 -6.89 -16.61
CA ASP A 213 -15.85 -6.53 -18.04
C ASP A 213 -14.68 -5.61 -18.45
N GLY A 214 -13.92 -6.02 -19.47
CA GLY A 214 -12.69 -5.35 -19.93
C GLY A 214 -11.42 -5.76 -19.16
N TYR A 215 -11.48 -6.82 -18.33
CA TYR A 215 -10.36 -7.33 -17.55
C TYR A 215 -9.09 -7.62 -18.38
N GLU A 216 -9.24 -8.26 -19.55
CA GLU A 216 -8.10 -8.67 -20.39
C GLU A 216 -7.36 -7.45 -20.97
N ASP A 217 -8.10 -6.41 -21.37
CA ASP A 217 -7.54 -5.17 -21.89
C ASP A 217 -6.80 -4.41 -20.78
N ASP A 218 -7.42 -4.28 -19.60
CA ASP A 218 -6.81 -3.65 -18.44
C ASP A 218 -5.55 -4.42 -18.00
N THR A 219 -5.59 -5.75 -17.97
CA THR A 219 -4.44 -6.59 -17.62
C THR A 219 -3.28 -6.34 -18.58
N THR A 220 -3.51 -6.42 -19.88
CA THR A 220 -2.48 -6.19 -20.90
C THR A 220 -1.87 -4.78 -20.77
N TYR A 221 -2.71 -3.78 -20.56
CA TYR A 221 -2.26 -2.39 -20.43
C TYR A 221 -1.38 -2.20 -19.19
N TYR A 222 -1.86 -2.63 -18.01
CA TYR A 222 -1.15 -2.36 -16.75
C TYR A 222 0.10 -3.23 -16.55
N LEU A 223 0.18 -4.43 -17.13
CA LEU A 223 1.42 -5.19 -17.15
C LEU A 223 2.50 -4.52 -18.03
N ASN A 224 2.12 -3.92 -19.16
CA ASN A 224 3.04 -3.11 -19.96
C ASN A 224 3.49 -1.84 -19.23
N GLU A 225 2.60 -1.18 -18.49
CA GLU A 225 2.98 -0.02 -17.68
C GLU A 225 3.92 -0.44 -16.53
N LEU A 226 3.68 -1.59 -15.88
CA LEU A 226 4.58 -2.12 -14.85
C LEU A 226 5.98 -2.36 -15.41
N ASP A 227 6.11 -3.02 -16.58
CA ASP A 227 7.42 -3.24 -17.21
C ASP A 227 8.18 -1.94 -17.44
N LYS A 228 7.51 -0.92 -17.98
CA LYS A 228 8.10 0.41 -18.19
C LYS A 228 8.56 1.04 -16.88
N GLU A 229 7.73 0.98 -15.84
CA GLU A 229 8.04 1.61 -14.56
C GLU A 229 9.17 0.90 -13.82
N LEU A 230 9.21 -0.42 -13.82
CA LEU A 230 10.33 -1.17 -13.23
C LEU A 230 11.65 -0.84 -13.92
N ASN A 231 11.65 -0.75 -15.26
CA ASN A 231 12.86 -0.37 -16.02
C ASN A 231 13.23 1.11 -15.85
N ARG A 232 12.29 1.99 -15.51
CA ARG A 232 12.53 3.42 -15.33
C ARG A 232 12.93 3.79 -13.91
N GLN A 233 12.29 3.19 -12.90
CA GLN A 233 12.46 3.56 -11.50
C GLN A 233 13.62 2.85 -10.81
N PHE A 234 14.17 1.80 -11.43
CA PHE A 234 15.30 1.07 -10.87
C PHE A 234 16.53 1.15 -11.78
N TYR A 235 17.67 1.38 -11.17
CA TYR A 235 18.96 1.33 -11.84
C TYR A 235 19.36 -0.12 -12.19
N LYS A 236 20.41 -0.29 -12.99
CA LYS A 236 20.91 -1.62 -13.41
C LYS A 236 21.34 -2.51 -12.23
N ASP A 237 21.75 -1.89 -11.13
CA ASP A 237 22.10 -2.57 -9.88
C ASP A 237 20.89 -2.93 -9.02
N GLY A 238 19.68 -2.53 -9.43
CA GLY A 238 18.42 -2.79 -8.77
C GLY A 238 18.06 -1.77 -7.69
N THR A 239 18.85 -0.72 -7.47
CA THR A 239 18.50 0.35 -6.51
C THR A 239 17.43 1.27 -7.09
N ASN A 240 16.51 1.76 -6.23
CA ASN A 240 15.49 2.71 -6.63
C ASN A 240 16.09 4.12 -6.81
N PHE A 241 15.66 4.83 -7.86
CA PHE A 241 16.21 6.13 -8.25
C PHE A 241 15.98 7.26 -7.22
N GLU A 242 15.01 7.12 -6.32
CA GLU A 242 14.69 8.15 -5.32
C GLU A 242 15.77 8.25 -4.21
N GLY A 243 16.65 7.26 -4.11
CA GLY A 243 17.84 7.33 -3.25
C GLY A 243 17.56 7.37 -1.75
N SER A 244 16.35 6.97 -1.32
CA SER A 244 15.97 6.87 0.08
C SER A 244 15.97 5.41 0.54
N SER A 245 16.53 5.14 1.73
CA SER A 245 16.50 3.81 2.34
C SER A 245 15.08 3.36 2.65
N HIS A 246 14.22 4.26 3.16
CA HIS A 246 12.83 3.97 3.49
C HIS A 246 11.96 3.80 2.24
N TYR A 247 12.18 4.60 1.20
CA TYR A 247 11.48 4.39 -0.07
C TYR A 247 11.94 3.11 -0.76
N SER A 248 13.22 2.72 -0.64
CA SER A 248 13.67 1.42 -1.11
C SER A 248 12.97 0.26 -0.39
N ALA A 249 12.74 0.37 0.93
CA ALA A 249 11.94 -0.61 1.67
C ALA A 249 10.48 -0.62 1.18
N PHE A 250 9.85 0.54 1.05
CA PHE A 250 8.47 0.70 0.62
C PHE A 250 8.20 0.13 -0.78
N VAL A 251 9.07 0.45 -1.76
CA VAL A 251 8.92 -0.14 -3.11
C VAL A 251 9.25 -1.63 -3.13
N THR A 252 10.09 -2.12 -2.21
CA THR A 252 10.36 -3.57 -2.08
C THR A 252 9.12 -4.32 -1.60
N GLU A 253 8.34 -3.75 -0.68
CA GLU A 253 7.03 -4.30 -0.30
C GLU A 253 6.09 -4.40 -1.51
N ALA A 254 6.06 -3.37 -2.38
CA ALA A 254 5.28 -3.41 -3.61
C ALA A 254 5.78 -4.51 -4.58
N LEU A 255 7.10 -4.70 -4.70
CA LEU A 255 7.67 -5.78 -5.53
C LEU A 255 7.22 -7.16 -5.06
N ILE A 256 7.09 -7.39 -3.75
CA ILE A 256 6.55 -8.65 -3.20
C ILE A 256 5.10 -8.84 -3.65
N ILE A 257 4.27 -7.81 -3.53
CA ILE A 257 2.86 -7.87 -3.95
C ILE A 257 2.74 -8.09 -5.47
N PHE A 258 3.56 -7.42 -6.27
CA PHE A 258 3.60 -7.66 -7.72
C PHE A 258 3.90 -9.12 -8.05
N LYS A 259 4.91 -9.70 -7.41
CA LYS A 259 5.25 -11.11 -7.63
C LYS A 259 4.08 -12.04 -7.29
N LEU A 260 3.48 -11.86 -6.11
CA LEU A 260 2.32 -12.65 -5.69
C LEU A 260 1.13 -12.50 -6.66
N SER A 261 0.90 -11.31 -7.16
CA SER A 261 -0.16 -11.02 -8.13
C SER A 261 0.12 -11.64 -9.50
N LEU A 262 1.36 -11.56 -9.98
CA LEU A 262 1.76 -12.13 -11.27
C LEU A 262 1.73 -13.66 -11.27
N ASP A 263 2.02 -14.31 -10.16
CA ASP A 263 1.87 -15.76 -10.01
C ASP A 263 0.42 -16.22 -10.27
N GLU A 264 -0.58 -15.36 -10.07
CA GLU A 264 -2.00 -15.64 -10.36
C GLU A 264 -2.42 -15.26 -11.79
N ILE A 265 -1.87 -14.14 -12.32
CA ILE A 265 -2.29 -13.57 -13.61
C ILE A 265 -1.52 -14.21 -14.76
N GLU A 266 -0.19 -14.26 -14.66
CA GLU A 266 0.74 -14.63 -15.71
C GLU A 266 2.00 -15.28 -15.12
N PRO A 267 1.92 -16.52 -14.60
CA PRO A 267 3.00 -17.16 -13.84
C PRO A 267 4.30 -17.35 -14.62
N ASP A 268 4.26 -17.39 -15.95
CA ASP A 268 5.43 -17.54 -16.84
C ASP A 268 5.97 -16.19 -17.34
N SER A 269 5.55 -15.08 -16.74
CA SER A 269 5.95 -13.74 -17.17
C SER A 269 7.42 -13.45 -16.91
N SER A 270 8.11 -12.86 -17.89
CA SER A 270 9.46 -12.34 -17.74
C SER A 270 9.56 -11.21 -16.70
N LEU A 271 8.44 -10.58 -16.36
CA LEU A 271 8.36 -9.60 -15.27
C LEU A 271 8.66 -10.22 -13.91
N ILE A 272 8.31 -11.49 -13.69
CA ILE A 272 8.63 -12.21 -12.45
C ILE A 272 10.16 -12.28 -12.26
N GLU A 273 10.90 -12.64 -13.31
CA GLU A 273 12.37 -12.70 -13.25
C GLU A 273 12.98 -11.32 -12.96
N LEU A 274 12.44 -10.27 -13.58
CA LEU A 274 12.86 -8.88 -13.30
C LEU A 274 12.59 -8.50 -11.85
N ILE A 275 11.39 -8.77 -11.34
CA ILE A 275 10.99 -8.47 -9.96
C ILE A 275 11.88 -9.24 -8.97
N GLU A 276 12.11 -10.53 -9.18
CA GLU A 276 13.00 -11.33 -8.33
C GLU A 276 14.41 -10.73 -8.25
N LYS A 277 14.96 -10.28 -9.39
CA LYS A 277 16.26 -9.60 -9.44
C LYS A 277 16.24 -8.30 -8.65
N LEU A 278 15.20 -7.48 -8.80
CA LEU A 278 15.06 -6.22 -8.07
C LEU A 278 14.92 -6.45 -6.56
N VAL A 279 14.09 -7.41 -6.14
CA VAL A 279 13.93 -7.78 -4.73
C VAL A 279 15.24 -8.26 -4.14
N PHE A 280 15.99 -9.10 -4.86
CA PHE A 280 17.30 -9.58 -4.40
C PHE A 280 18.28 -8.42 -4.19
N SER A 281 18.36 -7.48 -5.12
CA SER A 281 19.24 -6.31 -5.02
C SER A 281 18.85 -5.40 -3.84
N ASN A 282 17.55 -5.11 -3.69
CA ASN A 282 17.06 -4.28 -2.59
C ASN A 282 17.22 -4.97 -1.23
N ARG A 283 16.98 -6.28 -1.13
CA ARG A 283 17.27 -7.06 0.07
C ARG A 283 18.72 -6.89 0.54
N ARG A 284 19.67 -6.98 -0.41
CA ARG A 284 21.10 -6.78 -0.09
C ARG A 284 21.38 -5.35 0.37
N LEU A 285 20.85 -4.35 -0.30
CA LEU A 285 20.99 -2.95 0.10
C LEU A 285 20.42 -2.72 1.50
N LEU A 286 19.18 -3.13 1.75
CA LEU A 286 18.53 -2.97 3.03
C LEU A 286 19.32 -3.67 4.15
N ASN A 287 19.79 -4.90 3.91
CA ASN A 287 20.60 -5.62 4.89
C ASN A 287 21.95 -4.92 5.18
N LEU A 288 22.56 -4.28 4.20
CA LEU A 288 23.78 -3.48 4.41
C LEU A 288 23.54 -2.19 5.21
N LEU A 289 22.35 -1.63 5.09
CA LEU A 289 21.96 -0.39 5.77
C LEU A 289 21.35 -0.63 7.16
N MET A 290 21.09 -1.89 7.53
CA MET A 290 20.54 -2.22 8.83
C MET A 290 21.62 -2.43 9.89
N VAL A 291 21.33 -1.92 11.09
CA VAL A 291 22.14 -2.15 12.31
C VAL A 291 21.20 -2.59 13.42
N ASN A 292 21.40 -3.81 13.94
CA ASN A 292 20.53 -4.41 14.96
C ASN A 292 19.04 -4.49 14.58
N GLY A 293 18.73 -4.69 13.29
CA GLY A 293 17.37 -4.74 12.77
C GLY A 293 16.79 -3.38 12.40
N GLU A 294 17.45 -2.28 12.76
CA GLU A 294 17.01 -0.92 12.41
C GLU A 294 17.64 -0.45 11.10
N LEU A 295 16.81 0.13 10.23
CA LEU A 295 17.23 0.68 8.95
C LEU A 295 17.81 2.09 9.14
N SER A 296 19.05 2.30 8.70
CA SER A 296 19.69 3.61 8.69
C SER A 296 18.90 4.57 7.79
N GLN A 297 18.53 5.73 8.32
CA GLN A 297 17.80 6.73 7.56
C GLN A 297 18.72 7.50 6.61
N ILE A 298 18.55 7.26 5.31
CA ILE A 298 19.19 7.97 4.20
C ILE A 298 18.09 8.52 3.31
N GLY A 299 18.14 9.82 3.00
CA GLY A 299 17.09 10.49 2.20
C GLY A 299 15.79 10.69 2.98
N ASP A 300 14.70 10.83 2.25
CA ASP A 300 13.37 11.12 2.81
C ASP A 300 12.77 9.88 3.49
N ASN A 301 11.94 10.15 4.51
CA ASN A 301 11.16 9.12 5.20
C ASN A 301 9.76 9.67 5.50
N ASP A 302 8.79 9.25 4.72
CA ASP A 302 7.37 9.56 4.93
C ASP A 302 6.60 8.37 5.55
N SER A 303 7.29 7.44 6.20
CA SER A 303 6.72 6.27 6.89
C SER A 303 5.83 5.39 6.00
N GLY A 304 6.08 5.37 4.69
CA GLY A 304 5.35 4.55 3.72
C GLY A 304 5.51 3.06 4.03
N ARG A 305 4.36 2.33 4.13
CA ARG A 305 4.29 0.89 4.37
C ARG A 305 3.08 0.31 3.66
N LEU A 306 3.21 -0.91 3.15
CA LEU A 306 2.10 -1.72 2.66
C LEU A 306 1.76 -2.83 3.64
N PHE A 307 2.78 -3.47 4.24
CA PHE A 307 2.61 -4.50 5.26
C PHE A 307 2.68 -3.88 6.66
N TYR A 308 1.52 -3.75 7.32
CA TYR A 308 1.40 -3.05 8.60
C TYR A 308 1.38 -3.98 9.82
N PHE A 309 1.14 -5.26 9.66
CA PHE A 309 1.07 -6.23 10.77
C PHE A 309 2.41 -6.43 11.50
N TYR A 310 3.53 -6.10 10.85
CA TYR A 310 4.86 -6.11 11.46
C TYR A 310 5.31 -4.74 11.98
N HIS A 311 4.52 -3.69 11.71
CA HIS A 311 4.93 -2.35 12.09
C HIS A 311 4.93 -2.20 13.61
N ASP A 312 6.09 -1.87 14.16
CA ASP A 312 6.26 -1.45 15.54
C ASP A 312 6.16 0.08 15.58
N GLU A 313 5.09 0.59 16.18
CA GLU A 313 4.88 2.03 16.29
C GLU A 313 5.85 2.70 17.26
N ASP A 314 6.41 1.93 18.18
CA ASP A 314 7.41 2.38 19.14
C ASP A 314 8.83 2.35 18.52
N ASP A 315 9.03 1.57 17.44
CA ASP A 315 10.29 1.51 16.69
C ASP A 315 10.04 1.44 15.16
N PRO A 316 9.71 2.57 14.53
CA PRO A 316 9.37 2.62 13.09
C PRO A 316 10.57 2.34 12.16
N LEU A 317 11.80 2.28 12.68
CA LEU A 317 13.01 1.98 11.91
C LEU A 317 13.28 0.48 11.82
N LYS A 318 12.62 -0.33 12.65
CA LYS A 318 12.82 -1.78 12.68
C LYS A 318 12.28 -2.45 11.43
N MET A 319 13.16 -3.08 10.65
CA MET A 319 12.89 -3.58 9.30
C MET A 319 13.39 -5.01 9.05
N ASP A 320 13.90 -5.70 10.07
CA ASP A 320 14.36 -7.09 9.97
C ASP A 320 13.24 -8.05 9.51
N TRP A 321 11.98 -7.75 9.87
CA TRP A 321 10.81 -8.46 9.38
C TRP A 321 10.68 -8.47 7.85
N LEU A 322 11.08 -7.36 7.18
CA LEU A 322 11.01 -7.28 5.72
C LEU A 322 12.02 -8.23 5.04
N ILE A 323 13.21 -8.36 5.62
CA ILE A 323 14.21 -9.33 5.15
C ILE A 323 13.69 -10.75 5.30
N ASN A 324 13.10 -11.07 6.45
CA ASN A 324 12.51 -12.39 6.72
C ASN A 324 11.36 -12.71 5.75
N LEU A 325 10.50 -11.73 5.46
CA LEU A 325 9.40 -11.85 4.50
C LEU A 325 9.93 -12.13 3.09
N ILE A 326 10.95 -11.38 2.65
CA ILE A 326 11.61 -11.58 1.36
C ILE A 326 12.20 -13.01 1.27
N ASP A 327 12.93 -13.43 2.29
CA ASP A 327 13.58 -14.75 2.31
C ASP A 327 12.57 -15.89 2.24
N HIS A 328 11.41 -15.72 2.85
CA HIS A 328 10.32 -16.69 2.78
C HIS A 328 9.75 -16.81 1.35
N PHE A 329 9.40 -15.70 0.71
CA PHE A 329 8.73 -15.74 -0.59
C PHE A 329 9.65 -15.98 -1.78
N PHE A 330 10.93 -15.61 -1.68
CA PHE A 330 11.85 -15.69 -2.83
C PHE A 330 12.90 -16.78 -2.71
N ASN A 331 13.03 -17.45 -1.56
CA ASN A 331 13.92 -18.60 -1.30
C ASN A 331 15.36 -18.40 -1.83
N PHE A 332 15.97 -17.25 -1.53
CA PHE A 332 17.28 -16.87 -2.05
C PHE A 332 18.44 -17.71 -1.49
N GLU A 333 18.27 -18.46 -0.41
CA GLU A 333 19.32 -19.32 0.16
C GLU A 333 19.84 -20.35 -0.83
N ASN A 334 19.01 -20.78 -1.79
CA ASN A 334 19.37 -21.72 -2.86
C ASN A 334 19.90 -21.05 -4.13
N LYS A 335 19.84 -19.69 -4.25
CA LYS A 335 20.25 -18.94 -5.44
C LYS A 335 21.62 -18.26 -5.28
N ASN A 336 22.57 -18.85 -4.51
CA ASN A 336 23.93 -18.31 -4.26
C ASN A 336 24.83 -18.16 -5.50
N SER A 337 24.30 -18.26 -6.73
CA SER A 337 25.05 -18.19 -7.98
C SER A 337 24.73 -16.99 -8.87
N ILE A 338 23.99 -15.99 -8.40
CA ILE A 338 23.89 -14.73 -9.15
C ILE A 338 25.18 -13.94 -8.89
N GLU A 339 26.15 -14.09 -9.81
CA GLU A 339 27.37 -13.27 -9.86
C GLU A 339 26.98 -11.79 -9.98
N VAL A 340 27.15 -11.08 -8.88
CA VAL A 340 27.10 -9.61 -8.92
C VAL A 340 28.45 -9.14 -9.42
N PRO A 341 28.51 -8.34 -10.48
CA PRO A 341 29.77 -7.78 -10.94
C PRO A 341 30.49 -7.06 -9.80
N LEU A 342 31.74 -7.41 -9.55
CA LEU A 342 32.64 -6.77 -8.56
C LEU A 342 32.85 -5.26 -8.79
N SER A 343 32.28 -4.68 -9.84
CA SER A 343 32.32 -3.24 -10.15
C SER A 343 31.37 -2.40 -9.27
N LEU A 344 30.65 -3.02 -8.30
CA LEU A 344 29.68 -2.37 -7.40
C LEU A 344 30.12 -2.42 -5.91
N ILE A 345 31.37 -2.76 -5.64
CA ILE A 345 32.04 -2.58 -4.34
C ILE A 345 33.07 -1.42 -4.49
#